data_a49f967d918c3017f66f6a8d7138f552
#
_entry.id   a49f967d918c3017f66f6a8d7138f552
#
_cell.length_a   1.000
_cell.length_b   1.000
_cell.length_c   1.000
_cell.angle_alpha   90.00
_cell.angle_beta   90.00
_cell.angle_gamma   90.00
#
_symmetry.space_group_name_H-M   'P 1'
#
loop_
_entity.id
_entity.type
_entity.pdbx_description
1 polymer ?
#
loop_
_entity_poly.entity_id
_entity_poly.type
_entity_poly.pdbx_seq_one_letter_code
_entity_poly.pdbx_strand_id
1 'polypeptide(L)'
;MKDLKLVICDIDSTLVDSKRNLMPTTRETIEKLHENGVYFGIASGRPLDELQRYAKIWGLSFEFDFVIGMNGSELWDNIHQKEYSYFKLKKEWIKEIIEFMRPFKSNYFIYYHDKLLAKGIDDMMIKSAHTSDKEIVVAKSDADFYQEENAKIIFRVTEDIMPEIEAYVEAHPNENYNGFKTQTTLMEFADKRINKSYASKRFVRMNDFELEMWLPFGDNDQ
;
A
#
# COMPACT_ATOMS: atom_id res chain seq x y z
N MET A 1 11.54 21.27 -23.79
CA MET A 1 10.92 20.36 -22.82
C MET A 1 12.02 19.98 -21.85
N LYS A 2 11.80 20.12 -20.53
CA LYS A 2 12.74 19.52 -19.57
C LYS A 2 12.73 18.02 -19.81
N ASP A 3 13.89 17.39 -19.81
CA ASP A 3 14.00 15.95 -20.06
C ASP A 3 13.32 15.20 -18.92
N LEU A 4 12.25 14.47 -19.21
CA LEU A 4 11.59 13.57 -18.25
C LEU A 4 12.58 12.51 -17.80
N LYS A 5 12.82 12.41 -16.50
CA LYS A 5 13.80 11.46 -15.93
C LYS A 5 13.15 10.33 -15.14
N LEU A 6 11.95 10.55 -14.61
CA LEU A 6 11.31 9.63 -13.69
C LEU A 6 9.79 9.65 -13.87
N VAL A 7 9.19 8.48 -13.86
CA VAL A 7 7.74 8.27 -13.86
C VAL A 7 7.34 7.40 -12.68
N ILE A 8 6.34 7.84 -11.93
CA ILE A 8 5.74 7.09 -10.83
C ILE A 8 4.27 6.90 -11.13
N CYS A 9 3.80 5.67 -11.18
CA CYS A 9 2.40 5.37 -11.45
C CYS A 9 1.73 4.66 -10.28
N ASP A 10 0.48 5.04 -9.99
CA ASP A 10 -0.42 4.19 -9.25
C ASP A 10 -0.84 2.98 -10.09
N ILE A 11 -1.24 1.90 -9.44
CA ILE A 11 -1.59 0.65 -10.13
C ILE A 11 -3.08 0.61 -10.46
N ASP A 12 -3.89 0.61 -9.40
CA ASP A 12 -5.34 0.41 -9.54
C ASP A 12 -5.97 1.64 -10.18
N SER A 13 -6.85 1.44 -11.16
CA SER A 13 -7.50 2.50 -11.96
C SER A 13 -6.57 3.40 -12.78
N THR A 14 -5.26 3.11 -12.82
CA THR A 14 -4.27 3.89 -13.57
C THR A 14 -3.54 3.04 -14.61
N LEU A 15 -2.81 2.01 -14.17
CA LEU A 15 -2.02 1.15 -15.06
C LEU A 15 -2.78 -0.08 -15.55
N VAL A 16 -3.70 -0.58 -14.74
CA VAL A 16 -4.38 -1.85 -14.99
C VAL A 16 -5.88 -1.67 -15.20
N ASP A 17 -6.45 -2.57 -15.98
CA ASP A 17 -7.90 -2.68 -16.18
C ASP A 17 -8.62 -3.22 -14.92
N SER A 18 -9.95 -3.31 -14.98
CA SER A 18 -10.78 -3.89 -13.91
C SER A 18 -10.47 -5.35 -13.57
N LYS A 19 -9.76 -6.06 -14.46
CA LYS A 19 -9.28 -7.44 -14.26
C LYS A 19 -7.83 -7.50 -13.79
N ARG A 20 -7.22 -6.34 -13.51
CA ARG A 20 -5.81 -6.17 -13.10
C ARG A 20 -4.79 -6.57 -14.16
N ASN A 21 -5.15 -6.51 -15.42
CA ASN A 21 -4.21 -6.74 -16.52
C ASN A 21 -3.61 -5.40 -16.97
N LEU A 22 -2.30 -5.38 -17.17
CA LEU A 22 -1.64 -4.27 -17.85
C LEU A 22 -2.02 -4.29 -19.33
N MET A 23 -2.53 -3.16 -19.82
CA MET A 23 -2.91 -3.05 -21.25
C MET A 23 -1.67 -3.13 -22.14
N PRO A 24 -1.74 -3.81 -23.30
CA PRO A 24 -0.59 -3.94 -24.19
C PRO A 24 0.04 -2.60 -24.60
N THR A 25 -0.79 -1.60 -24.88
CA THR A 25 -0.33 -0.23 -25.23
C THR A 25 0.38 0.46 -24.08
N THR A 26 -0.09 0.24 -22.85
CA THR A 26 0.55 0.76 -21.62
C THR A 26 1.90 0.10 -21.43
N ARG A 27 1.99 -1.24 -21.61
CA ARG A 27 3.25 -1.97 -21.54
C ARG A 27 4.26 -1.44 -22.55
N GLU A 28 3.88 -1.30 -23.81
CA GLU A 28 4.75 -0.77 -24.87
C GLU A 28 5.24 0.66 -24.54
N THR A 29 4.39 1.47 -23.94
CA THR A 29 4.76 2.84 -23.52
C THR A 29 5.78 2.81 -22.40
N ILE A 30 5.59 1.96 -21.40
CA ILE A 30 6.53 1.79 -20.27
C ILE A 30 7.89 1.30 -20.78
N GLU A 31 7.91 0.28 -21.65
CA GLU A 31 9.15 -0.22 -22.27
C GLU A 31 9.89 0.90 -23.02
N LYS A 32 9.19 1.67 -23.87
CA LYS A 32 9.79 2.79 -24.59
C LYS A 32 10.32 3.89 -23.68
N LEU A 33 9.65 4.20 -22.56
CA LEU A 33 10.15 5.16 -21.58
C LEU A 33 11.47 4.67 -20.98
N HIS A 34 11.50 3.41 -20.54
CA HIS A 34 12.69 2.84 -19.93
C HIS A 34 13.85 2.71 -20.93
N GLU A 35 13.60 2.28 -22.17
CA GLU A 35 14.60 2.26 -23.27
C GLU A 35 15.22 3.63 -23.55
N ASN A 36 14.47 4.71 -23.31
CA ASN A 36 14.94 6.09 -23.45
C ASN A 36 15.56 6.66 -22.16
N GLY A 37 15.86 5.81 -21.18
CA GLY A 37 16.56 6.19 -19.96
C GLY A 37 15.68 6.91 -18.94
N VAL A 38 14.37 6.72 -19.00
CA VAL A 38 13.42 7.22 -18.00
C VAL A 38 13.26 6.14 -16.92
N TYR A 39 13.55 6.47 -15.68
CA TYR A 39 13.33 5.60 -14.54
C TYR A 39 11.82 5.40 -14.31
N PHE A 40 11.42 4.16 -14.10
CA PHE A 40 10.01 3.82 -13.95
C PHE A 40 9.76 3.04 -12.66
N GLY A 41 8.78 3.51 -11.88
CA GLY A 41 8.36 2.84 -10.66
C GLY A 41 6.85 2.91 -10.42
N ILE A 42 6.41 2.13 -9.47
CA ILE A 42 5.01 2.00 -9.07
C ILE A 42 4.81 2.37 -7.60
N ALA A 43 3.62 2.87 -7.27
CA ALA A 43 3.23 3.20 -5.91
C ALA A 43 1.84 2.63 -5.60
N SER A 44 1.68 1.88 -4.50
CA SER A 44 0.42 1.24 -4.15
C SER A 44 0.26 1.08 -2.63
N GLY A 45 -0.97 0.77 -2.20
CA GLY A 45 -1.26 0.33 -0.83
C GLY A 45 -0.85 -1.10 -0.53
N ARG A 46 -0.36 -1.87 -1.51
CA ARG A 46 0.05 -3.27 -1.36
C ARG A 46 1.45 -3.39 -0.79
N PRO A 47 1.85 -4.53 -0.18
CA PRO A 47 3.20 -4.74 0.33
C PRO A 47 4.24 -4.88 -0.80
N LEU A 48 5.50 -4.56 -0.49
CA LEU A 48 6.59 -4.57 -1.47
C LEU A 48 6.78 -5.93 -2.13
N ASP A 49 6.72 -7.02 -1.37
CA ASP A 49 6.92 -8.39 -1.87
C ASP A 49 5.89 -8.80 -2.94
N GLU A 50 4.67 -8.26 -2.86
CA GLU A 50 3.65 -8.39 -3.91
C GLU A 50 3.99 -7.53 -5.12
N LEU A 51 4.33 -6.26 -4.88
CA LEU A 51 4.54 -5.28 -5.95
C LEU A 51 5.76 -5.58 -6.82
N GLN A 52 6.85 -6.04 -6.22
CA GLN A 52 8.08 -6.39 -6.95
C GLN A 52 7.86 -7.48 -8.00
N ARG A 53 6.84 -8.33 -7.82
CA ARG A 53 6.50 -9.40 -8.79
C ARG A 53 5.80 -8.88 -10.05
N TYR A 54 5.22 -7.67 -10.02
CA TYR A 54 4.41 -7.17 -11.13
C TYR A 54 5.19 -6.93 -12.42
N ALA A 55 6.45 -6.52 -12.38
CA ALA A 55 7.26 -6.37 -13.59
C ALA A 55 7.29 -7.67 -14.41
N LYS A 56 7.54 -8.80 -13.74
CA LYS A 56 7.51 -10.12 -14.34
C LYS A 56 6.10 -10.55 -14.78
N ILE A 57 5.08 -10.33 -13.94
CA ILE A 57 3.68 -10.67 -14.24
C ILE A 57 3.20 -9.91 -15.48
N TRP A 58 3.57 -8.65 -15.63
CA TRP A 58 3.22 -7.81 -16.77
C TRP A 58 4.10 -8.05 -18.01
N GLY A 59 5.12 -8.90 -17.91
CA GLY A 59 6.01 -9.25 -19.01
C GLY A 59 6.89 -8.08 -19.45
N LEU A 60 7.29 -7.21 -18.50
CA LEU A 60 8.28 -6.18 -18.76
C LEU A 60 9.66 -6.79 -18.92
N SER A 61 10.50 -6.18 -19.76
CA SER A 61 11.88 -6.61 -20.02
C SER A 61 12.86 -6.19 -18.93
N PHE A 62 12.40 -5.40 -17.95
CA PHE A 62 13.19 -4.85 -16.85
C PHE A 62 12.43 -4.96 -15.52
N GLU A 63 13.13 -4.86 -14.41
CA GLU A 63 12.55 -4.69 -13.07
C GLU A 63 12.33 -3.21 -12.78
N PHE A 64 11.30 -2.86 -12.00
CA PHE A 64 11.06 -1.48 -11.63
C PHE A 64 12.30 -0.88 -10.96
N ASP A 65 12.66 0.36 -11.33
CA ASP A 65 13.78 1.09 -10.71
C ASP A 65 13.51 1.40 -9.24
N PHE A 66 12.25 1.51 -8.87
CA PHE A 66 11.81 1.62 -7.48
C PHE A 66 10.35 1.16 -7.33
N VAL A 67 10.00 0.78 -6.11
CA VAL A 67 8.64 0.36 -5.73
C VAL A 67 8.26 1.01 -4.42
N ILE A 68 7.10 1.66 -4.38
CA ILE A 68 6.52 2.24 -3.16
C ILE A 68 5.33 1.40 -2.73
N GLY A 69 5.45 0.77 -1.57
CA GLY A 69 4.43 -0.07 -0.97
C GLY A 69 3.76 0.57 0.24
N MET A 70 2.71 -0.07 0.73
CA MET A 70 1.99 0.28 1.96
C MET A 70 1.65 1.77 2.04
N ASN A 71 1.12 2.35 0.93
CA ASN A 71 0.77 3.78 0.82
C ASN A 71 1.94 4.75 1.07
N GLY A 72 3.18 4.30 0.93
CA GLY A 72 4.39 5.10 1.17
C GLY A 72 5.13 4.77 2.48
N SER A 73 4.68 3.77 3.24
CA SER A 73 5.41 3.27 4.41
C SER A 73 6.62 2.43 4.04
N GLU A 74 6.65 1.89 2.83
CA GLU A 74 7.72 1.04 2.32
C GLU A 74 8.22 1.57 0.98
N LEU A 75 9.53 1.55 0.79
CA LEU A 75 10.18 1.92 -0.46
C LEU A 75 11.30 0.92 -0.75
N TRP A 76 11.23 0.26 -1.89
CA TRP A 76 12.35 -0.45 -2.50
C TRP A 76 13.05 0.47 -3.52
N ASP A 77 14.33 0.73 -3.31
CA ASP A 77 15.21 1.44 -4.24
C ASP A 77 16.07 0.41 -4.97
N ASN A 78 15.70 0.09 -6.20
CA ASN A 78 16.40 -0.90 -7.01
C ASN A 78 17.77 -0.40 -7.53
N ILE A 79 17.95 0.93 -7.62
CA ILE A 79 19.23 1.54 -8.03
C ILE A 79 20.32 1.22 -6.99
N HIS A 80 19.97 1.34 -5.70
CA HIS A 80 20.91 1.08 -4.59
C HIS A 80 20.70 -0.29 -3.92
N GLN A 81 19.76 -1.12 -4.41
CA GLN A 81 19.39 -2.43 -3.82
C GLN A 81 19.08 -2.31 -2.33
N LYS A 82 18.23 -1.34 -1.98
CA LYS A 82 17.96 -1.01 -0.58
C LYS A 82 16.48 -0.79 -0.30
N GLU A 83 16.03 -1.36 0.80
CA GLU A 83 14.70 -1.14 1.34
C GLU A 83 14.72 -0.05 2.42
N TYR A 84 13.69 0.78 2.40
CA TYR A 84 13.44 1.80 3.41
C TYR A 84 12.04 1.66 3.96
N SER A 85 11.90 1.92 5.25
CA SER A 85 10.62 1.89 5.95
C SER A 85 10.40 3.22 6.68
N TYR A 86 9.18 3.74 6.59
CA TYR A 86 8.81 5.05 7.12
C TYR A 86 7.55 4.97 7.96
N PHE A 87 7.51 5.69 9.10
CA PHE A 87 6.30 6.00 9.86
C PHE A 87 5.37 4.80 10.08
N LYS A 88 5.87 3.71 10.65
CA LYS A 88 5.02 2.58 11.04
C LYS A 88 4.14 2.95 12.23
N LEU A 89 2.96 2.36 12.31
CA LEU A 89 2.14 2.37 13.52
C LEU A 89 2.93 1.75 14.66
N LYS A 90 3.03 2.47 15.76
CA LYS A 90 3.62 1.95 17.00
C LYS A 90 2.74 0.85 17.59
N LYS A 91 3.32 -0.03 18.36
CA LYS A 91 2.62 -1.13 19.06
C LYS A 91 1.44 -0.62 19.88
N GLU A 92 1.64 0.47 20.61
CA GLU A 92 0.63 1.10 21.46
C GLU A 92 -0.55 1.61 20.62
N TRP A 93 -0.27 2.17 19.45
CA TRP A 93 -1.31 2.67 18.55
C TRP A 93 -2.11 1.53 17.92
N ILE A 94 -1.46 0.42 17.55
CA ILE A 94 -2.17 -0.77 17.03
C ILE A 94 -3.13 -1.30 18.10
N LYS A 95 -2.67 -1.40 19.36
CA LYS A 95 -3.53 -1.80 20.48
C LYS A 95 -4.71 -0.84 20.66
N GLU A 96 -4.44 0.47 20.66
CA GLU A 96 -5.47 1.52 20.78
C GLU A 96 -6.50 1.43 19.65
N ILE A 97 -6.06 1.23 18.41
CA ILE A 97 -6.94 1.08 17.24
C ILE A 97 -7.82 -0.17 17.36
N ILE A 98 -7.29 -1.30 17.83
CA ILE A 98 -8.08 -2.51 18.07
C ILE A 98 -9.17 -2.24 19.10
N GLU A 99 -8.84 -1.57 20.21
CA GLU A 99 -9.83 -1.19 21.24
C GLU A 99 -10.86 -0.18 20.71
N PHE A 100 -10.41 0.81 19.93
CA PHE A 100 -11.27 1.80 19.28
C PHE A 100 -12.30 1.18 18.36
N MET A 101 -11.92 0.14 17.61
CA MET A 101 -12.80 -0.56 16.67
C MET A 101 -13.63 -1.67 17.32
N ARG A 102 -13.46 -1.93 18.61
CA ARG A 102 -14.17 -3.00 19.35
C ARG A 102 -15.72 -2.91 19.33
N PRO A 103 -16.36 -1.72 19.29
CA PRO A 103 -17.80 -1.63 19.16
C PRO A 103 -18.38 -2.27 17.88
N PHE A 104 -17.57 -2.37 16.82
CA PHE A 104 -18.01 -2.86 15.53
C PHE A 104 -17.68 -4.33 15.34
N LYS A 105 -18.63 -5.08 14.76
CA LYS A 105 -18.36 -6.47 14.37
C LYS A 105 -17.42 -6.48 13.17
N SER A 106 -16.16 -6.80 13.41
CA SER A 106 -15.11 -6.82 12.37
C SER A 106 -14.17 -7.99 12.55
N ASN A 107 -13.65 -8.50 11.44
CA ASN A 107 -12.40 -9.23 11.39
C ASN A 107 -11.29 -8.24 11.07
N TYR A 108 -10.07 -8.46 11.54
CA TYR A 108 -8.95 -7.57 11.25
C TYR A 108 -7.67 -8.36 11.06
N PHE A 109 -6.74 -7.75 10.34
CA PHE A 109 -5.47 -8.36 10.01
C PHE A 109 -4.38 -7.31 9.79
N ILE A 110 -3.15 -7.77 9.87
CA ILE A 110 -1.95 -7.05 9.46
C ILE A 110 -1.17 -7.91 8.46
N TYR A 111 -0.37 -7.27 7.64
CA TYR A 111 0.67 -7.95 6.90
C TYR A 111 1.82 -8.25 7.89
N TYR A 112 2.12 -9.53 8.05
CA TYR A 112 3.11 -10.00 9.01
C TYR A 112 4.11 -10.89 8.30
N HIS A 113 5.28 -10.35 8.01
CA HIS A 113 6.25 -10.93 7.09
C HIS A 113 5.59 -11.26 5.74
N ASP A 114 5.68 -12.48 5.27
CA ASP A 114 5.08 -12.98 4.02
C ASP A 114 3.62 -13.47 4.18
N LYS A 115 2.97 -13.25 5.34
CA LYS A 115 1.65 -13.79 5.70
C LYS A 115 0.67 -12.71 6.08
N LEU A 116 -0.60 -13.10 6.22
CA LEU A 116 -1.63 -12.30 6.89
C LEU A 116 -1.83 -12.83 8.30
N LEU A 117 -1.50 -12.05 9.32
CA LEU A 117 -1.92 -12.34 10.68
C LEU A 117 -3.32 -11.80 10.86
N ALA A 118 -4.31 -12.68 11.07
CA ALA A 118 -5.72 -12.33 11.14
C ALA A 118 -6.33 -12.74 12.49
N LYS A 119 -7.36 -12.00 12.93
CA LYS A 119 -8.14 -12.34 14.13
C LYS A 119 -8.86 -13.69 14.00
N GLY A 120 -9.30 -14.01 12.78
CA GLY A 120 -10.00 -15.26 12.50
C GLY A 120 -10.09 -15.52 11.00
N ILE A 121 -10.62 -16.68 10.65
CA ILE A 121 -10.85 -17.07 9.25
C ILE A 121 -12.36 -16.99 8.97
N ASP A 122 -12.68 -16.25 7.91
CA ASP A 122 -13.98 -16.17 7.28
C ASP A 122 -13.83 -16.05 5.76
N ASP A 123 -14.92 -16.14 5.02
CA ASP A 123 -14.87 -16.08 3.54
C ASP A 123 -14.22 -14.78 3.02
N MET A 124 -14.41 -13.67 3.75
CA MET A 124 -13.82 -12.38 3.38
C MET A 124 -12.32 -12.37 3.61
N MET A 125 -11.82 -13.00 4.68
CA MET A 125 -10.40 -13.16 4.93
C MET A 125 -9.73 -14.08 3.92
N ILE A 126 -10.40 -15.20 3.58
CA ILE A 126 -9.94 -16.11 2.52
C ILE A 126 -9.79 -15.33 1.19
N LYS A 127 -10.78 -14.50 0.85
CA LYS A 127 -10.69 -13.63 -0.33
C LYS A 127 -9.52 -12.65 -0.26
N SER A 128 -9.25 -12.06 0.90
CA SER A 128 -8.10 -11.15 1.09
C SER A 128 -6.78 -11.88 0.88
N ALA A 129 -6.63 -13.05 1.49
CA ALA A 129 -5.44 -13.88 1.38
C ALA A 129 -5.18 -14.33 -0.07
N HIS A 130 -6.23 -14.78 -0.75
CA HIS A 130 -6.13 -15.15 -2.16
C HIS A 130 -5.76 -13.95 -3.06
N THR A 131 -6.29 -12.76 -2.75
CA THR A 131 -6.00 -11.55 -3.53
C THR A 131 -4.54 -11.11 -3.40
N SER A 132 -3.94 -11.28 -2.22
CA SER A 132 -2.54 -10.91 -1.92
C SER A 132 -1.57 -12.08 -2.07
N ASP A 133 -2.05 -13.26 -2.46
CA ASP A 133 -1.26 -14.50 -2.55
C ASP A 133 -0.48 -14.79 -1.26
N LYS A 134 -1.20 -14.72 -0.11
CA LYS A 134 -0.61 -14.89 1.21
C LYS A 134 -1.37 -15.94 2.03
N GLU A 135 -0.62 -16.68 2.84
CA GLU A 135 -1.17 -17.61 3.83
C GLU A 135 -1.77 -16.82 5.03
N ILE A 136 -2.88 -17.33 5.58
CA ILE A 136 -3.47 -16.78 6.81
C ILE A 136 -2.88 -17.49 8.03
N VAL A 137 -2.39 -16.71 8.96
CA VAL A 137 -2.07 -17.15 10.33
C VAL A 137 -3.10 -16.56 11.27
N VAL A 138 -3.76 -17.41 12.05
CA VAL A 138 -4.75 -16.94 13.02
C VAL A 138 -4.03 -16.54 14.32
N ALA A 139 -4.27 -15.32 14.77
CA ALA A 139 -3.78 -14.82 16.03
C ALA A 139 -4.40 -15.59 17.21
N LYS A 140 -3.60 -15.86 18.24
CA LYS A 140 -4.08 -16.48 19.48
C LYS A 140 -4.78 -15.48 20.38
N SER A 141 -4.41 -14.21 20.27
CA SER A 141 -4.97 -13.09 21.01
C SER A 141 -4.71 -11.77 20.29
N ASP A 142 -5.39 -10.70 20.70
CA ASP A 142 -5.13 -9.35 20.20
C ASP A 142 -3.67 -8.91 20.41
N ALA A 143 -2.99 -9.46 21.43
CA ALA A 143 -1.59 -9.15 21.70
C ALA A 143 -0.64 -9.54 20.59
N ASP A 144 -1.00 -10.49 19.75
CA ASP A 144 -0.15 -10.94 18.64
C ASP A 144 -0.04 -9.86 17.54
N PHE A 145 -1.02 -8.94 17.44
CA PHE A 145 -1.02 -7.87 16.42
C PHE A 145 -0.07 -6.71 16.74
N TYR A 146 0.31 -6.53 18.01
CA TYR A 146 1.17 -5.42 18.45
C TYR A 146 2.48 -5.89 19.12
N GLN A 147 3.03 -7.02 18.64
CA GLN A 147 4.37 -7.48 19.04
C GLN A 147 5.47 -6.60 18.44
N GLU A 148 5.22 -6.04 17.25
CA GLU A 148 6.12 -5.12 16.56
C GLU A 148 5.33 -3.97 15.90
N GLU A 149 6.03 -2.95 15.43
CA GLU A 149 5.45 -1.88 14.63
C GLU A 149 5.02 -2.43 13.27
N ASN A 150 3.92 -1.93 12.72
CA ASN A 150 3.42 -2.36 11.41
C ASN A 150 3.03 -1.16 10.56
N ALA A 151 3.10 -1.29 9.25
CA ALA A 151 2.73 -0.23 8.32
C ALA A 151 1.27 0.19 8.48
N LYS A 152 0.37 -0.78 8.70
CA LYS A 152 -1.08 -0.55 8.86
C LYS A 152 -1.78 -1.74 9.51
N ILE A 153 -2.95 -1.49 10.08
CA ILE A 153 -3.93 -2.52 10.45
C ILE A 153 -5.21 -2.33 9.65
N ILE A 154 -5.79 -3.41 9.18
CA ILE A 154 -6.93 -3.42 8.28
C ILE A 154 -8.10 -4.14 8.93
N PHE A 155 -9.25 -3.46 9.00
CA PHE A 155 -10.50 -4.02 9.48
C PHE A 155 -11.39 -4.39 8.32
N ARG A 156 -11.82 -5.65 8.29
CA ARG A 156 -12.79 -6.15 7.34
C ARG A 156 -14.16 -6.16 7.97
N VAL A 157 -15.06 -5.46 7.34
CA VAL A 157 -16.43 -5.24 7.81
C VAL A 157 -17.43 -5.53 6.70
N THR A 158 -18.69 -5.64 7.03
CA THR A 158 -19.77 -5.72 6.03
C THR A 158 -20.07 -4.32 5.49
N GLU A 159 -20.56 -4.24 4.26
CA GLU A 159 -20.76 -2.97 3.54
C GLU A 159 -21.82 -2.10 4.24
N ASP A 160 -22.84 -2.72 4.87
CA ASP A 160 -23.94 -2.04 5.56
C ASP A 160 -23.49 -1.24 6.80
N ILE A 161 -22.44 -1.68 7.51
CA ILE A 161 -21.95 -0.97 8.71
C ILE A 161 -20.82 0.04 8.38
N MET A 162 -20.29 0.03 7.17
CA MET A 162 -19.18 0.93 6.79
C MET A 162 -19.51 2.41 6.98
N PRO A 163 -20.70 2.93 6.61
CA PRO A 163 -21.03 4.35 6.83
C PRO A 163 -21.03 4.73 8.32
N GLU A 164 -21.44 3.84 9.21
CA GLU A 164 -21.40 4.07 10.65
C GLU A 164 -19.95 4.17 11.16
N ILE A 165 -19.08 3.28 10.66
CA ILE A 165 -17.66 3.29 11.00
C ILE A 165 -16.98 4.56 10.49
N GLU A 166 -17.25 4.99 9.25
CA GLU A 166 -16.70 6.25 8.70
C GLU A 166 -17.09 7.44 9.58
N ALA A 167 -18.38 7.57 9.94
CA ALA A 167 -18.86 8.63 10.81
C ALA A 167 -18.23 8.57 12.22
N TYR A 168 -18.04 7.36 12.75
CA TYR A 168 -17.39 7.17 14.04
C TYR A 168 -15.92 7.57 14.03
N VAL A 169 -15.17 7.17 12.99
CA VAL A 169 -13.76 7.55 12.81
C VAL A 169 -13.62 9.07 12.63
N GLU A 170 -14.49 9.68 11.82
CA GLU A 170 -14.47 11.14 11.59
C GLU A 170 -14.76 11.93 12.88
N ALA A 171 -15.68 11.43 13.72
CA ALA A 171 -16.02 12.08 15.00
C ALA A 171 -14.94 11.94 16.08
N HIS A 172 -13.97 11.03 15.90
CA HIS A 172 -12.91 10.75 16.88
C HIS A 172 -11.52 10.85 16.25
N PRO A 173 -11.09 12.03 15.77
CA PRO A 173 -9.78 12.20 15.14
C PRO A 173 -8.65 11.90 16.14
N ASN A 174 -7.59 11.25 15.67
CA ASN A 174 -6.38 10.99 16.44
C ASN A 174 -5.21 11.86 15.92
N GLU A 175 -4.29 12.22 16.79
CA GLU A 175 -3.12 13.05 16.42
C GLU A 175 -2.04 12.26 15.68
N ASN A 176 -1.98 10.95 15.88
CA ASN A 176 -0.89 10.07 15.44
C ASN A 176 -1.22 9.24 14.20
N TYR A 177 -2.47 8.83 14.05
CA TYR A 177 -2.91 7.96 12.96
C TYR A 177 -4.27 8.38 12.39
N ASN A 178 -4.54 7.97 11.17
CA ASN A 178 -5.83 8.14 10.51
C ASN A 178 -6.44 6.79 10.18
N GLY A 179 -7.78 6.71 10.28
CA GLY A 179 -8.57 5.66 9.67
C GLY A 179 -9.17 6.16 8.35
N PHE A 180 -9.14 5.34 7.32
CA PHE A 180 -9.71 5.67 6.01
C PHE A 180 -10.27 4.42 5.32
N LYS A 181 -11.35 4.63 4.59
CA LYS A 181 -11.96 3.57 3.78
C LYS A 181 -11.19 3.41 2.48
N THR A 182 -10.73 2.20 2.19
CA THR A 182 -10.07 1.86 0.93
C THR A 182 -10.95 1.04 0.00
N GLN A 183 -11.95 0.34 0.56
CA GLN A 183 -12.97 -0.40 -0.18
C GLN A 183 -14.28 -0.35 0.61
N THR A 184 -15.39 -0.70 -0.03
CA THR A 184 -16.71 -0.74 0.65
C THR A 184 -16.75 -1.63 1.89
N THR A 185 -15.78 -2.53 2.04
CA THR A 185 -15.65 -3.50 3.14
C THR A 185 -14.31 -3.44 3.87
N LEU A 186 -13.46 -2.45 3.59
CA LEU A 186 -12.15 -2.29 4.24
C LEU A 186 -11.99 -0.90 4.83
N MET A 187 -11.73 -0.87 6.14
CA MET A 187 -11.26 0.30 6.88
C MET A 187 -9.81 0.07 7.27
N GLU A 188 -8.91 0.93 6.83
CA GLU A 188 -7.48 0.85 7.13
C GLU A 188 -7.07 1.95 8.11
N PHE A 189 -6.13 1.64 8.99
CA PHE A 189 -5.49 2.62 9.86
C PHE A 189 -3.99 2.61 9.62
N ALA A 190 -3.41 3.79 9.44
CA ALA A 190 -1.99 4.00 9.24
C ALA A 190 -1.51 5.29 9.94
N ASP A 191 -0.19 5.43 10.10
CA ASP A 191 0.40 6.66 10.62
C ASP A 191 -0.03 7.85 9.75
N LYS A 192 -0.46 8.94 10.39
CA LYS A 192 -1.02 10.13 9.75
C LYS A 192 -0.09 10.79 8.73
N ARG A 193 1.22 10.59 8.86
CA ARG A 193 2.25 11.19 7.99
C ARG A 193 2.44 10.39 6.70
N ILE A 194 1.89 9.18 6.63
CA ILE A 194 2.07 8.29 5.48
C ILE A 194 1.26 8.78 4.29
N ASN A 195 1.95 8.91 3.18
CA ASN A 195 1.36 9.08 1.86
C ASN A 195 2.40 8.74 0.78
N LYS A 196 1.91 8.34 -0.39
CA LYS A 196 2.76 7.99 -1.55
C LYS A 196 3.70 9.13 -1.96
N SER A 197 3.25 10.38 -1.84
CA SER A 197 4.04 11.57 -2.17
C SER A 197 5.28 11.71 -1.28
N TYR A 198 5.20 11.38 0.00
CA TYR A 198 6.35 11.42 0.89
C TYR A 198 7.46 10.46 0.42
N ALA A 199 7.12 9.19 0.20
CA ALA A 199 8.08 8.19 -0.25
C ALA A 199 8.66 8.53 -1.64
N SER A 200 7.82 9.01 -2.56
CA SER A 200 8.26 9.49 -3.89
C SER A 200 9.28 10.62 -3.79
N LYS A 201 8.99 11.63 -2.97
CA LYS A 201 9.94 12.75 -2.73
C LYS A 201 11.23 12.30 -2.07
N ARG A 202 11.16 11.28 -1.19
CA ARG A 202 12.35 10.68 -0.59
C ARG A 202 13.21 9.99 -1.64
N PHE A 203 12.62 9.16 -2.51
CA PHE A 203 13.31 8.50 -3.60
C PHE A 203 13.99 9.50 -4.53
N VAL A 204 13.26 10.52 -4.99
CA VAL A 204 13.77 11.59 -5.86
C VAL A 204 15.00 12.26 -5.25
N ARG A 205 14.94 12.63 -3.96
CA ARG A 205 16.05 13.30 -3.27
C ARG A 205 17.26 12.38 -3.03
N MET A 206 17.03 11.11 -2.73
CA MET A 206 18.12 10.17 -2.46
C MET A 206 18.89 9.79 -3.72
N ASN A 207 18.27 9.94 -4.88
CA ASN A 207 18.87 9.63 -6.18
C ASN A 207 19.23 10.90 -6.99
N ASP A 208 19.30 12.06 -6.33
CA ASP A 208 19.70 13.35 -6.91
C ASP A 208 18.87 13.76 -8.15
N PHE A 209 17.60 13.30 -8.23
CA PHE A 209 16.67 13.76 -9.25
C PHE A 209 16.10 15.13 -8.87
N GLU A 210 15.90 16.00 -9.86
CA GLU A 210 15.19 17.25 -9.66
C GLU A 210 13.67 17.01 -9.62
N LEU A 211 12.97 17.59 -8.62
CA LEU A 211 11.52 17.41 -8.44
C LEU A 211 10.67 17.85 -9.64
N GLU A 212 11.22 18.68 -10.52
CA GLU A 212 10.55 19.15 -11.73
C GLU A 212 10.61 18.16 -12.91
N MET A 213 11.34 17.05 -12.75
CA MET A 213 11.58 16.04 -13.79
C MET A 213 10.78 14.74 -13.56
N TRP A 214 9.83 14.72 -12.64
CA TRP A 214 9.01 13.55 -12.34
C TRP A 214 7.53 13.81 -12.60
N LEU A 215 6.82 12.79 -13.06
CA LEU A 215 5.38 12.81 -13.29
C LEU A 215 4.70 11.77 -12.41
N PRO A 216 3.88 12.19 -11.45
CA PRO A 216 2.98 11.28 -10.77
C PRO A 216 1.74 11.01 -11.64
N PHE A 217 1.39 9.76 -11.80
CA PHE A 217 0.13 9.33 -12.40
C PHE A 217 -0.70 8.58 -11.37
N GLY A 218 -1.93 8.99 -11.16
CA GLY A 218 -2.88 8.37 -10.24
C GLY A 218 -3.90 9.39 -9.73
N ASP A 219 -4.93 8.91 -9.08
CA ASP A 219 -5.95 9.76 -8.47
C ASP A 219 -5.34 10.57 -7.31
N ASN A 220 -5.58 11.88 -7.33
CA ASN A 220 -5.00 12.84 -6.38
C ASN A 220 -5.63 12.79 -4.97
N ASP A 221 -6.53 11.86 -4.69
CA ASP A 221 -7.32 11.83 -3.47
C ASP A 221 -6.98 10.65 -2.56
N GLN A 222 -5.70 10.56 -2.12
CA GLN A 222 -5.36 9.78 -0.92
C GLN A 222 -4.07 10.29 -0.27
#